data_6aeacbeb6567e51fcc9f8172ac07e42a
#
_entry.id   6aeacbeb6567e51fcc9f8172ac07e42a
#
_cell.length_a   1.000
_cell.length_b   1.000
_cell.length_c   1.000
_cell.angle_alpha   90.00
_cell.angle_beta   90.00
_cell.angle_gamma   90.00
#
_symmetry.space_group_name_H-M   'P 1'
#
loop_
_entity.id
_entity.type
_entity.pdbx_description
1 polymer ?
#
loop_
_entity_poly.entity_id
_entity_poly.type
_entity_poly.pdbx_seq_one_letter_code
_entity_poly.pdbx_strand_id
1 'polypeptide(L)' 'MNPEIFDLPGAAVYLRVSPLQMRTLGKQGRVTYARIDRLHWRFTKRDLDAYIARNTFQAKTVFETT' A
#
# COMPACT_ATOMS: atom_id res chain seq x y z
N MET A 1 2.91 -21.58 6.29
CA MET A 1 2.04 -20.49 6.55
C MET A 1 1.86 -19.59 5.37
N ASN A 2 0.63 -19.26 5.04
CA ASN A 2 0.39 -18.46 3.87
C ASN A 2 0.65 -17.00 4.14
N PRO A 3 1.22 -16.28 3.20
CA PRO A 3 1.35 -14.85 3.36
C PRO A 3 -0.04 -14.23 3.35
N GLU A 4 -0.18 -13.12 4.05
CA GLU A 4 -1.43 -12.43 4.02
C GLU A 4 -1.61 -11.73 2.70
N ILE A 5 -2.78 -11.88 2.14
CA ILE A 5 -3.09 -11.31 0.84
C ILE A 5 -4.37 -10.49 0.98
N PHE A 6 -4.34 -9.29 0.45
CA PHE A 6 -5.48 -8.38 0.54
C PHE A 6 -6.01 -8.08 -0.85
N ASP A 7 -7.31 -7.93 -0.96
CA ASP A 7 -7.87 -7.38 -2.19
C ASP A 7 -7.73 -5.85 -2.09
N LEU A 8 -8.23 -5.16 -3.09
CA LEU A 8 -8.04 -3.71 -3.12
C LEU A 8 -8.69 -3.01 -1.93
N PRO A 9 -9.93 -3.30 -1.57
CA PRO A 9 -10.51 -2.64 -0.40
C PRO A 9 -9.77 -3.01 0.89
N GLY A 10 -9.33 -4.26 1.01
CA GLY A 10 -8.59 -4.68 2.19
C GLY A 10 -7.26 -3.98 2.31
N ALA A 11 -6.56 -3.82 1.19
CA ALA A 11 -5.29 -3.11 1.20
C ALA A 11 -5.51 -1.64 1.55
N ALA A 12 -6.60 -1.05 1.07
CA ALA A 12 -6.90 0.34 1.39
C ALA A 12 -7.11 0.52 2.89
N VAL A 13 -7.81 -0.42 3.51
CA VAL A 13 -8.01 -0.36 4.95
C VAL A 13 -6.68 -0.49 5.68
N TYR A 14 -5.83 -1.39 5.21
CA TYR A 14 -4.53 -1.61 5.82
C TYR A 14 -3.70 -0.33 5.80
N LEU A 15 -3.72 0.39 4.70
CA LEU A 15 -2.96 1.62 4.57
C LEU A 15 -3.74 2.85 5.02
N ARG A 16 -5.01 2.67 5.37
CA ARG A 16 -5.88 3.74 5.80
C ARG A 16 -6.08 4.80 4.74
N VAL A 17 -6.30 4.37 3.53
CA VAL A 17 -6.60 5.26 2.42
C VAL A 17 -7.91 4.81 1.80
N SER A 18 -8.46 5.62 0.91
CA SER A 18 -9.68 5.22 0.23
C SER A 18 -9.36 4.17 -0.83
N PRO A 19 -10.33 3.35 -1.20
CA PRO A 19 -10.11 2.38 -2.27
C PRO A 19 -9.67 3.04 -3.57
N LEU A 20 -10.22 4.20 -3.89
CA LEU A 20 -9.81 4.91 -5.09
C LEU A 20 -8.36 5.32 -5.01
N GLN A 21 -7.94 5.81 -3.86
CA GLN A 21 -6.56 6.20 -3.67
C GLN A 21 -5.64 4.98 -3.76
N MET A 22 -6.05 3.85 -3.21
CA MET A 22 -5.28 2.62 -3.30
C MET A 22 -5.09 2.22 -4.74
N ARG A 23 -6.14 2.32 -5.55
CA ARG A 23 -6.06 2.00 -6.95
C ARG A 23 -5.09 2.93 -7.68
N THR A 24 -5.15 4.20 -7.35
CA THR A 24 -4.23 5.17 -7.93
C THR A 24 -2.78 4.84 -7.61
N LEU A 25 -2.52 4.47 -6.36
CA LEU A 25 -1.17 4.10 -5.97
C LEU A 25 -0.67 2.91 -6.77
N GLY A 26 -1.52 1.93 -7.00
CA GLY A 26 -1.13 0.79 -7.80
C GLY A 26 -0.87 1.17 -9.25
N LYS A 27 -1.75 1.99 -9.80
CA LYS A 27 -1.58 2.41 -11.20
C LYS A 27 -0.33 3.24 -11.40
N GLN A 28 0.07 3.98 -10.39
CA GLN A 28 1.29 4.78 -10.47
C GLN A 28 2.55 3.98 -10.21
N GLY A 29 2.40 2.71 -9.92
CA GLY A 29 3.56 1.86 -9.65
C GLY A 29 4.18 2.11 -8.30
N ARG A 30 3.46 2.72 -7.38
CA ARG A 30 4.01 3.00 -6.07
C ARG A 30 3.89 1.84 -5.12
N VAL A 31 2.94 0.95 -5.36
CA VAL A 31 2.74 -0.23 -4.55
C VAL A 31 2.71 -1.41 -5.49
N THR A 32 3.47 -2.44 -5.18
CA THR A 32 3.49 -3.65 -5.97
C THR A 32 2.20 -4.43 -5.75
N TYR A 33 1.63 -4.93 -6.80
CA TYR A 33 0.42 -5.73 -6.69
C TYR A 33 0.42 -6.81 -7.77
N ALA A 34 -0.36 -7.85 -7.51
CA ALA A 34 -0.58 -8.91 -8.47
C ALA A 34 -1.94 -8.69 -9.10
N ARG A 35 -2.01 -8.76 -10.40
CA ARG A 35 -3.26 -8.58 -11.10
C ARG A 35 -3.82 -9.94 -11.46
N ILE A 36 -4.93 -10.28 -10.84
CA ILE A 36 -5.59 -11.54 -11.12
C ILE A 36 -6.30 -11.44 -12.46
N ASP A 37 -7.02 -10.36 -12.68
CA ASP A 37 -7.59 -10.06 -13.97
C ASP A 37 -7.77 -8.55 -14.02
N ARG A 38 -8.47 -8.03 -15.01
CA ARG A 38 -8.57 -6.59 -15.22
C ARG A 38 -9.16 -5.85 -14.03
N LEU A 39 -10.00 -6.53 -13.28
CA LEU A 39 -10.71 -5.85 -12.21
C LEU A 39 -10.27 -6.26 -10.83
N HIS A 40 -9.46 -7.31 -10.71
CA HIS A 40 -9.13 -7.85 -9.40
C HIS A 40 -7.64 -7.83 -9.17
N TRP A 41 -7.24 -7.06 -8.19
CA TRP A 41 -5.86 -6.94 -7.79
C TRP A 41 -5.67 -7.58 -6.43
N ARG A 42 -4.47 -8.02 -6.15
CA ARG A 42 -4.14 -8.56 -4.83
C ARG A 42 -2.83 -7.96 -4.38
N PHE A 43 -2.76 -7.67 -3.09
CA PHE A 43 -1.58 -7.09 -2.48
C PHE A 43 -1.16 -7.98 -1.35
N THR A 44 0.13 -8.27 -1.23
CA THR A 44 0.60 -9.04 -0.08
C THR A 44 0.93 -8.07 1.04
N LYS A 45 0.89 -8.58 2.27
CA LYS A 45 1.28 -7.78 3.41
C LYS A 45 2.69 -7.24 3.21
N ARG A 46 3.56 -8.06 2.65
CA ARG A 46 4.93 -7.66 2.39
C ARG A 46 4.99 -6.45 1.46
N ASP A 47 4.19 -6.46 0.41
CA ASP A 47 4.16 -5.34 -0.53
C ASP A 47 3.66 -4.07 0.13
N LEU A 48 2.64 -4.19 0.97
CA LEU A 48 2.09 -3.04 1.66
C LEU A 48 3.08 -2.50 2.67
N ASP A 49 3.74 -3.39 3.40
CA ASP A 49 4.74 -2.98 4.37
C ASP A 49 5.93 -2.32 3.69
N ALA A 50 6.31 -2.80 2.52
CA ALA A 50 7.40 -2.19 1.76
C ALA A 50 7.04 -0.77 1.35
N TYR A 51 5.79 -0.55 0.95
CA TYR A 51 5.35 0.79 0.62
C TYR A 51 5.43 1.71 1.84
N ILE A 52 4.96 1.22 2.97
CA ILE A 52 5.00 1.99 4.20
C ILE A 52 6.45 2.34 4.54
N ALA A 53 7.33 1.36 4.45
CA ALA A 53 8.73 1.59 4.80
C ALA A 53 9.38 2.63 3.89
N ARG A 54 9.08 2.57 2.59
CA ARG A 54 9.67 3.52 1.66
C ARG A 54 9.16 4.93 1.88
N ASN A 55 7.99 5.06 2.44
CA ASN A 55 7.37 6.37 2.63
C ASN A 55 7.37 6.80 4.08
N THR A 56 8.15 6.15 4.92
CA THR A 56 8.25 6.52 6.33
C THR A 56 9.48 7.39 6.48
N PHE A 57 9.29 8.57 7.04
CA PHE A 57 10.39 9.49 7.24
C PHE A 57 10.79 9.52 8.70
N GLN A 58 12.10 9.61 8.92
CA GLN A 58 12.60 9.67 10.28
C GLN A 58 12.07 10.89 10.97
N ALA A 59 11.76 10.73 12.24
CA ALA A 59 11.16 11.81 12.98
C ALA A 59 12.14 12.70 13.68
N LYS A 60 13.42 12.52 13.48
CA LYS A 60 14.37 13.27 14.27
C LYS A 60 14.27 14.75 14.04
N THR A 61 13.75 15.18 12.93
CA THR A 61 13.63 16.58 12.69
C THR A 61 12.19 16.98 12.57
N VAL A 62 11.35 16.25 13.19
CA VAL A 62 9.94 16.45 12.97
C VAL A 62 9.52 17.81 13.42
N PHE A 63 10.15 18.35 14.39
CA PHE A 63 9.69 19.59 14.84
C PHE A 63 9.96 20.69 13.96
N GLU A 64 11.04 20.66 13.32
CA GLU A 64 11.33 21.77 12.54
C GLU A 64 10.53 21.78 11.37
N THR A 65 9.94 20.76 11.09
CA THR A 65 9.18 20.91 9.96
C THR A 65 7.97 21.47 10.29
N THR A 66 7.78 21.76 10.97
CA THR A 66 6.65 22.24 11.16
C THR A 66 6.24 22.89 11.16
#